data_e3f0a5fe75f24b395cdf54468f19ef5e
#
_entry.id   e3f0a5fe75f24b395cdf54468f19ef5e
#
_cell.length_a   1.000
_cell.length_b   1.000
_cell.length_c   1.000
_cell.angle_alpha   90.00
_cell.angle_beta   90.00
_cell.angle_gamma   90.00
#
_symmetry.space_group_name_H-M   'P 1'
#
loop_
_entity.id
_entity.type
_entity.pdbx_description
1 polymer ?
#
loop_
_entity_poly.entity_id
_entity_poly.type
_entity_poly.pdbx_seq_one_letter_code
_entity_poly.pdbx_strand_id
1 'polypeptide(L)'
;MIAIARFEVQLAESAAFAKDLSAAYEALASCAGFIDGEFGQNLDDSNLWALVTRWENVGSYRRALSAMRTKLEAIPLLARAIDEPGAYE
;
A
#
# COMPACT_ATOMS: atom_id res chain seq x y z
N MET A 1 -11.65 6.43 -6.70
CA MET A 1 -10.20 6.76 -6.71
C MET A 1 -9.42 5.50 -6.41
N ILE A 2 -8.33 5.27 -7.13
CA ILE A 2 -7.50 4.08 -6.99
C ILE A 2 -6.08 4.52 -6.66
N ALA A 3 -5.46 3.86 -5.69
CA ALA A 3 -4.05 4.04 -5.36
C ALA A 3 -3.32 2.73 -5.60
N ILE A 4 -2.23 2.78 -6.36
CA ILE A 4 -1.41 1.63 -6.71
C ILE A 4 0.02 1.94 -6.31
N ALA A 5 0.61 1.06 -5.48
CA ALA A 5 2.02 1.14 -5.12
C ALA A 5 2.69 -0.18 -5.50
N ARG A 6 3.83 -0.09 -6.16
CA ARG A 6 4.63 -1.27 -6.50
C ARG A 6 5.95 -1.23 -5.77
N PHE A 7 6.45 -2.40 -5.44
CA PHE A 7 7.66 -2.54 -4.64
C PHE A 7 8.58 -3.58 -5.26
N GLU A 8 9.87 -3.30 -5.21
CA GLU A 8 10.88 -4.27 -5.58
C GLU A 8 11.60 -4.71 -4.32
N VAL A 9 11.52 -6.01 -4.00
CA VAL A 9 11.98 -6.58 -2.74
C VAL A 9 12.79 -7.84 -3.01
N GLN A 10 13.99 -7.92 -2.43
CA GLN A 10 14.82 -9.11 -2.57
C GLN A 10 14.15 -10.31 -1.88
N LEU A 11 14.31 -11.48 -2.45
CA LEU A 11 13.68 -12.72 -1.95
C LEU A 11 13.99 -12.97 -0.48
N ALA A 12 15.21 -12.69 -0.03
CA ALA A 12 15.60 -12.88 1.36
C ALA A 12 14.79 -12.06 2.34
N GLU A 13 14.17 -10.94 1.86
CA GLU A 13 13.38 -10.03 2.67
C GLU A 13 11.87 -10.22 2.48
N SER A 14 11.45 -11.14 1.60
CA SER A 14 10.05 -11.24 1.18
C SER A 14 9.09 -11.58 2.32
N ALA A 15 9.49 -12.47 3.24
CA ALA A 15 8.62 -12.84 4.37
C ALA A 15 8.39 -11.65 5.32
N ALA A 16 9.44 -10.90 5.64
CA ALA A 16 9.33 -9.71 6.48
C ALA A 16 8.53 -8.62 5.76
N PHE A 17 8.75 -8.46 4.46
CA PHE A 17 8.01 -7.48 3.67
C PHE A 17 6.52 -7.81 3.61
N ALA A 18 6.17 -9.08 3.40
CA ALA A 18 4.77 -9.51 3.36
C ALA A 18 4.04 -9.17 4.66
N LYS A 19 4.72 -9.34 5.80
CA LYS A 19 4.16 -9.01 7.11
C LYS A 19 3.94 -7.49 7.24
N ASP A 20 4.93 -6.70 6.84
CA ASP A 20 4.83 -5.23 6.89
C ASP A 20 3.75 -4.72 5.93
N LEU A 21 3.63 -5.33 4.76
CA LEU A 21 2.62 -4.97 3.77
C LEU A 21 1.21 -5.27 4.29
N SER A 22 1.03 -6.41 4.95
CA SER A 22 -0.25 -6.75 5.57
C SER A 22 -0.65 -5.73 6.63
N ALA A 23 0.29 -5.32 7.49
CA ALA A 23 0.04 -4.31 8.52
C ALA A 23 -0.30 -2.95 7.89
N ALA A 24 0.41 -2.56 6.85
CA ALA A 24 0.15 -1.32 6.12
C ALA A 24 -1.24 -1.33 5.49
N TYR A 25 -1.61 -2.43 4.86
CA TYR A 25 -2.95 -2.62 4.29
C TYR A 25 -4.03 -2.45 5.34
N GLU A 26 -3.88 -3.09 6.49
CA GLU A 26 -4.86 -3.02 7.56
C GLU A 26 -5.00 -1.61 8.13
N ALA A 27 -3.91 -0.88 8.24
CA ALA A 27 -3.94 0.51 8.67
C ALA A 27 -4.75 1.37 7.69
N LEU A 28 -4.52 1.21 6.39
CA LEU A 28 -5.26 1.93 5.36
C LEU A 28 -6.74 1.51 5.35
N ALA A 29 -7.02 0.23 5.46
CA ALA A 29 -8.38 -0.31 5.45
C ALA A 29 -9.22 0.17 6.64
N SER A 30 -8.59 0.59 7.73
CA SER A 30 -9.29 1.13 8.90
C SER A 30 -9.75 2.57 8.73
N CYS A 31 -9.32 3.25 7.67
CA CYS A 31 -9.60 4.66 7.47
C CYS A 31 -10.95 4.89 6.80
N ALA A 32 -11.61 5.99 7.16
CA ALA A 32 -12.86 6.37 6.55
C ALA A 32 -12.68 6.62 5.05
N GLY A 33 -13.62 6.13 4.24
CA GLY A 33 -13.58 6.27 2.79
C GLY A 33 -12.84 5.15 2.07
N PHE A 34 -12.22 4.22 2.80
CA PHE A 34 -11.67 3.02 2.19
C PHE A 34 -12.80 2.11 1.71
N ILE A 35 -12.73 1.67 0.45
CA ILE A 35 -13.74 0.78 -0.15
C ILE A 35 -13.27 -0.67 -0.10
N ASP A 36 -12.18 -0.96 -0.78
CA ASP A 36 -11.57 -2.29 -0.80
C ASP A 36 -10.13 -2.18 -1.30
N GLY A 37 -9.45 -3.29 -1.33
CA GLY A 37 -8.10 -3.36 -1.86
C GLY A 37 -7.57 -4.77 -1.81
N GLU A 38 -6.35 -4.92 -2.28
CA GLU A 38 -5.64 -6.19 -2.25
C GLU A 38 -4.15 -5.94 -2.44
N PHE A 39 -3.36 -6.94 -2.12
CA PHE A 39 -1.93 -6.90 -2.35
C PHE A 39 -1.42 -8.30 -2.67
N GLY A 40 -0.30 -8.35 -3.36
CA GLY A 40 0.25 -9.64 -3.74
C GLY A 40 1.62 -9.52 -4.37
N GLN A 41 2.21 -10.68 -4.59
CA GLN A 41 3.50 -10.85 -5.21
C GLN A 41 3.29 -11.21 -6.69
N ASN A 42 4.13 -10.67 -7.58
CA ASN A 42 4.04 -10.93 -9.00
C ASN A 42 4.32 -12.42 -9.30
N LEU A 43 3.54 -12.99 -10.21
CA LEU A 43 3.65 -14.41 -10.56
C LEU A 43 4.91 -14.74 -11.35
N ASP A 44 5.38 -13.80 -12.17
CA ASP A 44 6.52 -14.02 -13.07
C ASP A 44 7.84 -13.47 -12.50
N ASP A 45 7.75 -12.46 -11.66
CA ASP A 45 8.90 -11.84 -11.00
C ASP A 45 8.63 -11.77 -9.49
N SER A 46 9.21 -12.70 -8.74
CA SER A 46 8.98 -12.81 -7.30
C SER A 46 9.58 -11.65 -6.49
N ASN A 47 10.36 -10.77 -7.11
CA ASN A 47 10.86 -9.57 -6.45
C ASN A 47 9.86 -8.40 -6.50
N LEU A 48 8.83 -8.50 -7.34
CA LEU A 48 7.84 -7.45 -7.48
C LEU A 48 6.59 -7.73 -6.64
N TRP A 49 6.11 -6.68 -5.97
CA TRP A 49 4.90 -6.70 -5.17
C TRP A 49 4.03 -5.52 -5.55
N ALA A 50 2.73 -5.64 -5.35
CA ALA A 50 1.79 -4.55 -5.59
C ALA A 50 0.80 -4.44 -4.44
N LEU A 51 0.42 -3.21 -4.14
CA LEU A 51 -0.64 -2.87 -3.21
C LEU A 51 -1.63 -1.99 -3.96
N VAL A 52 -2.89 -2.40 -4.01
CA VAL A 52 -3.97 -1.65 -4.67
C VAL A 52 -5.04 -1.35 -3.64
N THR A 53 -5.43 -0.09 -3.53
CA THR A 53 -6.53 0.33 -2.65
C THR A 53 -7.50 1.20 -3.41
N ARG A 54 -8.80 1.06 -3.11
CA ARG A 54 -9.86 1.86 -3.71
C ARG A 54 -10.54 2.69 -2.64
N TRP A 55 -10.81 3.95 -2.97
CA TRP A 55 -11.29 4.96 -2.06
C TRP A 55 -12.51 5.67 -2.62
N GLU A 56 -13.38 6.15 -1.74
CA GLU A 56 -14.57 6.90 -2.15
C GLU A 56 -14.22 8.14 -2.97
N ASN A 57 -13.13 8.83 -2.59
CA ASN A 57 -12.66 10.03 -3.27
C ASN A 57 -11.21 10.34 -2.86
N VAL A 58 -10.61 11.30 -3.56
CA VAL A 58 -9.23 11.74 -3.31
C VAL A 58 -9.07 12.30 -1.90
N GLY A 59 -10.05 13.04 -1.41
CA GLY A 59 -9.99 13.62 -0.07
C GLY A 59 -9.88 12.56 1.02
N SER A 60 -10.66 11.49 0.91
CA SER A 60 -10.60 10.35 1.84
C SER A 60 -9.21 9.72 1.85
N TYR A 61 -8.64 9.48 0.66
CA TYR A 61 -7.31 8.92 0.52
C TYR A 61 -6.25 9.81 1.19
N ARG A 62 -6.29 11.12 0.91
CA ARG A 62 -5.32 12.07 1.48
C ARG A 62 -5.44 12.15 3.01
N ARG A 63 -6.66 12.15 3.54
CA ARG A 63 -6.88 12.12 4.99
C ARG A 63 -6.35 10.82 5.61
N ALA A 64 -6.54 9.70 4.92
CA ALA A 64 -6.02 8.41 5.38
C ALA A 64 -4.50 8.43 5.53
N LEU A 65 -3.78 9.03 4.57
CA LEU A 65 -2.33 9.14 4.63
C LEU A 65 -1.85 9.99 5.82
N SER A 66 -2.71 10.86 6.34
CA SER A 66 -2.41 11.72 7.49
C SER A 66 -2.86 11.13 8.83
N ALA A 67 -3.58 10.01 8.83
CA ALA A 67 -4.02 9.37 10.06
C ALA A 67 -2.84 8.82 10.85
N MET A 68 -2.91 8.87 12.18
CA MET A 68 -1.80 8.46 13.05
C MET A 68 -1.37 7.01 12.79
N ARG A 69 -2.33 6.10 12.75
CA ARG A 69 -2.04 4.69 12.49
C ARG A 69 -1.36 4.48 11.13
N THR A 70 -1.84 5.19 10.11
CA THR A 70 -1.24 5.13 8.77
C THR A 70 0.19 5.65 8.78
N LYS A 71 0.44 6.76 9.48
CA LYS A 71 1.81 7.32 9.59
C LYS A 71 2.77 6.35 10.24
N LEU A 72 2.31 5.58 11.22
CA LEU A 72 3.15 4.63 11.93
C LEU A 72 3.32 3.31 11.19
N GLU A 73 2.26 2.79 10.58
CA GLU A 73 2.22 1.42 10.06
C GLU A 73 2.27 1.33 8.53
N ALA A 74 1.94 2.38 7.80
CA ALA A 74 1.88 2.35 6.35
C ALA A 74 2.89 3.27 5.66
N ILE A 75 3.06 4.50 6.11
CA ILE A 75 3.94 5.46 5.43
C ILE A 75 5.38 4.98 5.30
N PRO A 76 6.02 4.38 6.33
CA PRO A 76 7.38 3.88 6.17
C PRO A 76 7.51 2.83 5.07
N LEU A 77 6.51 1.97 4.90
CA LEU A 77 6.49 0.99 3.82
C LEU A 77 6.22 1.66 2.48
N LEU A 78 5.25 2.56 2.41
CA LEU A 78 4.92 3.26 1.16
C LEU A 78 6.09 4.09 0.64
N ALA A 79 6.95 4.59 1.52
CA ALA A 79 8.17 5.29 1.12
C ALA A 79 9.16 4.40 0.36
N ARG A 80 9.02 3.09 0.45
CA ARG A 80 9.85 2.11 -0.26
C ARG A 80 9.32 1.77 -1.65
N ALA A 81 8.17 2.31 -2.03
CA ALA A 81 7.58 2.04 -3.34
C ALA A 81 8.48 2.53 -4.47
N ILE A 82 8.37 1.87 -5.62
CA ILE A 82 9.01 2.34 -6.85
C ILE A 82 8.51 3.77 -7.12
N ASP A 83 9.44 4.65 -7.48
CA ASP A 83 9.15 6.06 -7.74
C ASP A 83 8.39 6.22 -9.06
N GLU A 84 7.09 6.21 -8.98
CA GLU A 84 6.18 6.34 -10.11
C GLU A 84 4.83 6.87 -9.63
N PRO A 85 4.04 7.51 -10.50
CA PRO A 85 2.69 7.93 -10.14
C PRO A 85 1.83 6.74 -9.74
N GLY A 86 1.11 6.86 -8.62
CA GLY A 86 0.33 5.74 -8.09
C GLY A 86 -1.12 6.07 -7.78
N ALA A 87 -1.54 7.33 -7.88
CA ALA A 87 -2.92 7.73 -7.55
C ALA A 87 -3.68 8.07 -8.83
N TYR A 88 -4.84 7.46 -9.00
CA TYR A 88 -5.66 7.59 -10.21
C TYR A 88 -7.11 7.87 -9.82
N GLU A 89 -7.72 8.74 -10.59
CA GLU A 89 -9.13 9.09 -10.39
C GLU A 89 -9.99 8.70 -11.59
#